data_a65ecafd99876da2256b3cebfdbcad09
#
_entry.id   a65ecafd99876da2256b3cebfdbcad09
#
_cell.length_a   1.000
_cell.length_b   1.000
_cell.length_c   1.000
_cell.angle_alpha   90.00
_cell.angle_beta   90.00
_cell.angle_gamma   90.00
#
_symmetry.space_group_name_H-M   'P 1'
#
loop_
_entity.id
_entity.type
_entity.pdbx_description
1 polymer ?
#
loop_
_entity_poly.entity_id
_entity_poly.type
_entity_poly.pdbx_seq_one_letter_code
_entity_poly.pdbx_strand_id
1 'polypeptide(L)'
;MSQRTQRMGDQIQRDISDLIRQRLRDPRLGMVTISAVKVSPDMGYADIYVTILGKTLDEEPDEGIAILSAASGILRGELGRGLRTRIVPHLRFHHDVVTTRGNRMAALITQAVKDDVARAESAPDADVAGTEDTSAN
;
A
#
# COMPACT_ATOMS: atom_id res chain seq x y z
N MET A 1 3.42 15.08 16.91
CA MET A 1 2.24 15.40 16.09
C MET A 1 1.09 15.83 16.94
N SER A 2 0.35 16.84 16.50
CA SER A 2 -0.84 17.24 17.23
C SER A 2 -1.98 16.26 16.97
N GLN A 3 -2.91 16.21 17.89
CA GLN A 3 -4.10 15.39 17.76
C GLN A 3 -4.94 15.82 16.54
N ARG A 4 -4.91 17.10 16.24
CA ARG A 4 -5.64 17.67 15.12
C ARG A 4 -5.09 17.18 13.77
N THR A 5 -3.77 17.16 13.59
CA THR A 5 -3.17 16.65 12.36
C THR A 5 -3.39 15.16 12.22
N GLN A 6 -3.37 14.42 13.32
CA GLN A 6 -3.63 12.99 13.29
C GLN A 6 -5.07 12.68 12.86
N ARG A 7 -6.03 13.42 13.40
CA ARG A 7 -7.44 13.25 13.01
C ARG A 7 -7.66 13.57 11.53
N MET A 8 -7.02 14.62 11.05
CA MET A 8 -7.09 14.97 9.64
C MET A 8 -6.47 13.88 8.78
N GLY A 9 -5.33 13.33 9.19
CA GLY A 9 -4.69 12.23 8.48
C GLY A 9 -5.58 11.00 8.40
N ASP A 10 -6.25 10.63 9.48
CA ASP A 10 -7.16 9.49 9.51
C ASP A 10 -8.35 9.72 8.58
N GLN A 11 -8.90 10.92 8.56
CA GLN A 11 -10.00 11.26 7.68
C GLN A 11 -9.57 11.23 6.21
N ILE A 12 -8.41 11.80 5.92
CA ILE A 12 -7.85 11.78 4.56
C ILE A 12 -7.63 10.35 4.10
N GLN A 13 -7.11 9.49 4.97
CA GLN A 13 -6.87 8.10 4.60
C GLN A 13 -8.16 7.41 4.14
N ARG A 14 -9.24 7.59 4.86
CA ARG A 14 -10.54 7.02 4.49
C ARG A 14 -11.06 7.59 3.19
N ASP A 15 -11.06 8.91 3.08
CA ASP A 15 -11.65 9.60 1.94
C ASP A 15 -10.84 9.35 0.66
N ILE A 16 -9.52 9.40 0.74
CA ILE A 16 -8.66 9.19 -0.42
C ILE A 16 -8.74 7.73 -0.89
N SER A 17 -8.82 6.77 0.03
CA SER A 17 -8.99 5.37 -0.35
C SER A 17 -10.25 5.18 -1.19
N ASP A 18 -11.35 5.79 -0.77
CA ASP A 18 -12.61 5.71 -1.51
C ASP A 18 -12.53 6.45 -2.85
N LEU A 19 -11.93 7.63 -2.86
CA LEU A 19 -11.81 8.43 -4.08
C LEU A 19 -10.96 7.73 -5.14
N ILE A 20 -9.86 7.11 -4.74
CA ILE A 20 -9.02 6.37 -5.68
C ILE A 20 -9.81 5.23 -6.30
N ARG A 21 -10.56 4.47 -5.51
CA ARG A 21 -11.38 3.39 -6.05
C ARG A 21 -12.46 3.87 -6.99
N GLN A 22 -13.07 5.02 -6.69
CA GLN A 22 -14.19 5.55 -7.46
C GLN A 22 -13.76 6.34 -8.69
N ARG A 23 -12.65 7.07 -8.61
CA ARG A 23 -12.26 8.04 -9.64
C ARG A 23 -11.11 7.58 -10.52
N LEU A 24 -10.23 6.76 -10.00
CA LEU A 24 -9.06 6.31 -10.76
C LEU A 24 -9.25 4.88 -11.22
N ARG A 25 -9.61 4.73 -12.50
CA ARG A 25 -9.82 3.42 -13.11
C ARG A 25 -8.80 3.17 -14.21
N ASP A 26 -7.55 3.43 -13.89
CA ASP A 26 -6.47 3.18 -14.83
C ASP A 26 -5.99 1.75 -14.64
N PRO A 27 -6.05 0.89 -15.68
CA PRO A 27 -5.62 -0.50 -15.55
C PRO A 27 -4.15 -0.65 -15.22
N ARG A 28 -3.34 0.38 -15.46
CA ARG A 28 -1.91 0.37 -15.11
C ARG A 28 -1.69 0.58 -13.61
N LEU A 29 -2.69 1.05 -12.89
CA LEU A 29 -2.53 1.46 -11.50
C LEU A 29 -2.44 0.27 -10.55
N GLY A 30 -3.06 -0.85 -10.85
CA GLY A 30 -3.13 -1.95 -9.91
C GLY A 30 -4.02 -1.64 -8.71
N MET A 31 -3.93 -2.47 -7.68
CA MET A 31 -4.70 -2.27 -6.46
C MET A 31 -3.88 -1.41 -5.50
N VAL A 32 -4.37 -0.22 -5.22
CA VAL A 32 -3.72 0.72 -4.32
C VAL A 32 -4.28 0.58 -2.91
N THR A 33 -3.39 0.43 -1.95
CA THR A 33 -3.73 0.42 -0.53
C THR A 33 -2.96 1.52 0.16
N ILE A 34 -3.66 2.36 0.93
CA ILE A 34 -3.01 3.42 1.68
C ILE A 34 -2.60 2.87 3.03
N SER A 35 -1.29 2.88 3.30
CA SER A 35 -0.75 2.35 4.54
C SER A 35 -0.66 3.41 5.64
N ALA A 36 -0.44 4.67 5.26
CA ALA A 36 -0.36 5.77 6.23
C ALA A 36 -0.58 7.10 5.57
N VAL A 37 -1.04 8.07 6.33
CA VAL A 37 -1.13 9.48 5.91
C VAL A 37 -0.54 10.32 7.03
N LYS A 38 0.42 11.17 6.67
CA LYS A 38 1.06 12.11 7.60
C LYS A 38 0.80 13.52 7.15
N VAL A 39 0.12 14.29 7.98
CA VAL A 39 -0.18 15.68 7.70
C VAL A 39 0.89 16.56 8.35
N SER A 40 1.39 17.54 7.60
CA SER A 40 2.39 18.49 8.14
C SER A 40 1.79 19.34 9.25
N PRO A 41 2.64 19.87 10.16
CA PRO A 41 2.14 20.66 11.31
C PRO A 41 1.30 21.87 10.91
N ASP A 42 1.62 22.50 9.78
CA ASP A 42 0.86 23.64 9.25
C ASP A 42 -0.35 23.21 8.41
N MET A 43 -0.56 21.89 8.27
CA MET A 43 -1.63 21.32 7.45
C MET A 43 -1.54 21.67 5.96
N GLY A 44 -0.36 22.07 5.50
CA GLY A 44 -0.16 22.43 4.10
C GLY A 44 0.05 21.24 3.19
N TYR A 45 0.56 20.13 3.73
CA TYR A 45 0.89 18.94 2.97
C TYR A 45 0.41 17.67 3.68
N ALA A 46 -0.04 16.73 2.91
CA ALA A 46 -0.33 15.38 3.37
C ALA A 46 0.53 14.40 2.59
N ASP A 47 1.39 13.69 3.28
CA ASP A 47 2.21 12.63 2.69
C ASP A 47 1.45 11.33 2.79
N ILE A 48 1.13 10.76 1.65
CA ILE A 48 0.30 9.56 1.55
C ILE A 48 1.17 8.40 1.11
N TYR A 49 1.32 7.43 1.99
CA TYR A 49 2.14 6.26 1.74
C TYR A 49 1.27 5.13 1.22
N VAL A 50 1.63 4.60 0.07
CA VAL A 50 0.82 3.59 -0.61
C VAL A 50 1.62 2.34 -0.91
N THR A 51 0.93 1.21 -0.93
CA THR A 51 1.42 -0.02 -1.52
C THR A 51 0.55 -0.33 -2.74
N ILE A 52 1.16 -0.87 -3.78
CA ILE A 52 0.45 -1.19 -5.01
C ILE A 52 0.54 -2.70 -5.21
N LEU A 53 -0.61 -3.36 -5.07
CA LEU A 53 -0.72 -4.80 -5.22
C LEU A 53 -1.24 -5.14 -6.62
N GLY A 54 -1.11 -6.40 -7.01
CA GLY A 54 -1.53 -6.84 -8.33
C GLY A 54 -0.46 -6.65 -9.40
N LYS A 55 0.68 -6.08 -9.03
CA LYS A 55 1.85 -5.99 -9.88
C LYS A 55 2.78 -7.16 -9.59
N THR A 56 3.58 -7.57 -10.56
CA THR A 56 4.58 -8.59 -10.32
C THR A 56 5.68 -8.04 -9.41
N LEU A 57 6.45 -8.93 -8.81
CA LEU A 57 7.51 -8.52 -7.90
C LEU A 57 8.60 -7.69 -8.57
N ASP A 58 8.73 -7.82 -9.88
CA ASP A 58 9.76 -7.11 -10.64
C ASP A 58 9.27 -5.80 -11.23
N GLU A 59 7.98 -5.50 -11.12
CA GLU A 59 7.43 -4.25 -11.65
C GLU A 59 7.72 -3.09 -10.72
N GLU A 60 8.08 -1.98 -11.33
CA GLU A 60 8.36 -0.75 -10.62
C GLU A 60 7.06 -0.11 -10.13
N PRO A 61 6.99 0.33 -8.88
CA PRO A 61 5.82 1.06 -8.39
C PRO A 61 5.72 2.48 -8.93
N ASP A 62 6.76 2.96 -9.61
CA ASP A 62 6.85 4.36 -10.05
C ASP A 62 5.74 4.76 -10.99
N GLU A 63 5.29 3.86 -11.85
CA GLU A 63 4.18 4.14 -12.76
C GLU A 63 2.90 4.46 -11.98
N GLY A 64 2.59 3.65 -10.97
CA GLY A 64 1.43 3.89 -10.12
C GLY A 64 1.54 5.19 -9.34
N ILE A 65 2.72 5.48 -8.80
CA ILE A 65 2.97 6.72 -8.09
C ILE A 65 2.81 7.91 -9.03
N ALA A 66 3.30 7.81 -10.26
CA ALA A 66 3.15 8.87 -11.25
C ALA A 66 1.67 9.13 -11.59
N ILE A 67 0.88 8.08 -11.72
CA ILE A 67 -0.56 8.19 -11.98
C ILE A 67 -1.26 8.89 -10.83
N LEU A 68 -0.96 8.49 -9.60
CA LEU A 68 -1.54 9.11 -8.42
C LEU A 68 -1.13 10.57 -8.30
N SER A 69 0.13 10.88 -8.57
CA SER A 69 0.63 12.25 -8.50
C SER A 69 -0.02 13.13 -9.57
N ALA A 70 -0.22 12.61 -10.75
CA ALA A 70 -0.91 13.34 -11.82
C ALA A 70 -2.37 13.62 -11.45
N ALA A 71 -3.00 12.74 -10.68
CA ALA A 71 -4.38 12.89 -10.25
C ALA A 71 -4.51 13.71 -8.95
N SER A 72 -3.42 14.12 -8.34
CA SER A 72 -3.43 14.73 -7.00
C SER A 72 -4.30 15.99 -6.93
N GLY A 73 -4.31 16.80 -7.98
CA GLY A 73 -5.14 18.00 -8.02
C GLY A 73 -6.63 17.70 -8.00
N ILE A 74 -7.04 16.71 -8.77
CA ILE A 74 -8.44 16.27 -8.81
C ILE A 74 -8.84 15.66 -7.49
N LEU A 75 -7.97 14.80 -6.94
CA LEU A 75 -8.23 14.16 -5.66
C LEU A 75 -8.31 15.19 -4.52
N ARG A 76 -7.45 16.19 -4.56
CA ARG A 76 -7.47 17.28 -3.59
C ARG A 76 -8.79 18.07 -3.66
N GLY A 77 -9.27 18.36 -4.86
CA GLY A 77 -10.54 19.05 -5.05
C GLY A 77 -11.72 18.25 -4.49
N GLU A 78 -11.76 16.96 -4.80
CA GLU A 78 -12.82 16.09 -4.28
C GLU A 78 -12.72 15.93 -2.76
N LEU A 79 -11.51 15.79 -2.24
CA LEU A 79 -11.26 15.70 -0.81
C LEU A 79 -11.78 16.94 -0.08
N GLY A 80 -11.55 18.12 -0.65
CA GLY A 80 -11.97 19.38 -0.05
C GLY A 80 -13.48 19.51 0.14
N ARG A 81 -14.25 18.84 -0.69
CA ARG A 81 -15.71 18.85 -0.56
C ARG A 81 -16.18 18.08 0.68
N GLY A 82 -15.43 17.07 1.10
CA GLY A 82 -15.78 16.26 2.27
C GLY A 82 -15.18 16.77 3.56
N LEU A 83 -14.10 17.54 3.50
CA LEU A 83 -13.46 18.08 4.69
C LEU A 83 -14.14 19.38 5.12
N ARG A 84 -14.42 19.46 6.41
CA ARG A 84 -15.02 20.66 7.00
C ARG A 84 -13.94 21.61 7.53
N THR A 85 -12.95 21.87 6.72
CA THR A 85 -11.84 22.73 7.08
C THR A 85 -11.53 23.67 5.94
N ARG A 86 -10.99 24.85 6.28
CA ARG A 86 -10.61 25.83 5.26
C ARG A 86 -9.37 25.42 4.51
N ILE A 87 -8.54 24.59 5.11
CA ILE A 87 -7.27 24.20 4.53
C ILE A 87 -7.37 22.76 4.08
N VAL A 88 -7.14 22.56 2.76
CA VAL A 88 -7.02 21.23 2.20
C VAL A 88 -5.56 21.03 1.85
N PRO A 89 -4.87 20.05 2.46
CA PRO A 89 -3.45 19.85 2.21
C PRO A 89 -3.17 19.47 0.75
N HIS A 90 -2.00 19.83 0.27
CA HIS A 90 -1.50 19.29 -0.98
C HIS A 90 -1.13 17.83 -0.78
N LEU A 91 -1.50 16.98 -1.71
CA LEU A 91 -1.28 15.55 -1.61
C LEU A 91 0.05 15.18 -2.26
N ARG A 92 0.87 14.42 -1.52
CA ARG A 92 2.12 13.87 -2.04
C ARG A 92 2.09 12.37 -1.84
N PHE A 93 2.21 11.64 -2.92
CA PHE A 93 2.14 10.18 -2.87
C PHE A 93 3.54 9.58 -2.84
N HIS A 94 3.73 8.62 -1.96
CA HIS A 94 4.99 7.93 -1.76
C HIS A 94 4.75 6.43 -1.73
N HIS A 95 5.67 5.68 -2.30
CA HIS A 95 5.64 4.23 -2.20
C HIS A 95 6.11 3.83 -0.79
N ASP A 96 5.30 3.06 -0.09
CA ASP A 96 5.68 2.54 1.22
C ASP A 96 6.56 1.31 1.05
N VAL A 97 7.86 1.54 1.02
CA VAL A 97 8.85 0.51 0.77
C VAL A 97 8.87 -0.52 1.89
N VAL A 98 8.70 -0.07 3.13
CA VAL A 98 8.74 -0.96 4.30
C VAL A 98 7.58 -1.95 4.27
N THR A 99 6.36 -1.46 4.07
CA THR A 99 5.18 -2.32 4.00
C THR A 99 5.23 -3.24 2.78
N THR A 100 5.68 -2.73 1.64
CA THR A 100 5.82 -3.54 0.43
C THR A 100 6.81 -4.68 0.64
N ARG A 101 7.97 -4.41 1.26
CA ARG A 101 8.93 -5.45 1.58
C ARG A 101 8.36 -6.47 2.54
N GLY A 102 7.62 -6.02 3.54
CA GLY A 102 6.96 -6.91 4.48
C GLY A 102 5.94 -7.83 3.81
N ASN A 103 5.13 -7.28 2.92
CA ASN A 103 4.15 -8.05 2.15
C ASN A 103 4.84 -9.06 1.25
N ARG A 104 5.92 -8.68 0.61
CA ARG A 104 6.71 -9.57 -0.24
C ARG A 104 7.28 -10.73 0.56
N MET A 105 7.85 -10.44 1.72
CA MET A 105 8.40 -11.44 2.61
C MET A 105 7.32 -12.41 3.08
N ALA A 106 6.17 -11.92 3.49
CA ALA A 106 5.04 -12.75 3.92
C ALA A 106 4.56 -13.65 2.79
N ALA A 107 4.50 -13.15 1.56
CA ALA A 107 4.12 -13.96 0.40
C ALA A 107 5.11 -15.07 0.13
N LEU A 108 6.41 -14.80 0.25
CA LEU A 108 7.44 -15.81 0.05
C LEU A 108 7.38 -16.90 1.13
N ILE A 109 7.15 -16.52 2.37
CA ILE A 109 7.00 -17.47 3.47
C ILE A 109 5.78 -18.38 3.23
N THR A 110 4.66 -17.80 2.83
CA THR A 110 3.44 -18.56 2.54
C THR A 110 3.68 -19.56 1.42
N GLN A 111 4.38 -19.15 0.37
CA GLN A 111 4.69 -20.02 -0.74
C GLN A 111 5.59 -21.18 -0.31
N ALA A 112 6.60 -20.90 0.49
CA ALA A 112 7.51 -21.92 1.01
C ALA A 112 6.75 -22.97 1.85
N VAL A 113 5.82 -22.54 2.68
CA VAL A 113 5.00 -23.45 3.49
C VAL A 113 4.12 -24.33 2.58
N LYS A 114 3.51 -23.76 1.55
CA LYS A 114 2.70 -24.53 0.61
C LYS A 114 3.53 -25.57 -0.13
N ASP A 115 4.73 -25.24 -0.53
CA ASP A 115 5.63 -26.15 -1.22
C ASP A 115 6.04 -27.30 -0.31
N ASP A 116 6.29 -27.05 0.96
CA ASP A 116 6.63 -28.08 1.93
C ASP A 116 5.48 -29.05 2.16
N VAL A 117 4.27 -28.53 2.29
CA VAL A 117 3.08 -29.36 2.47
C VAL A 117 2.88 -30.25 1.24
N ALA A 118 3.01 -29.70 0.05
CA ALA A 118 2.85 -30.45 -1.19
C ALA A 118 3.91 -31.57 -1.29
N ARG A 119 5.14 -31.29 -0.88
CA ARG A 119 6.20 -32.29 -0.88
C ARG A 119 5.94 -33.41 0.09
N ALA A 120 5.50 -33.07 1.29
CA ALA A 120 5.18 -34.05 2.33
C ALA A 120 4.06 -34.98 1.88
N GLU A 121 3.06 -34.47 1.18
CA GLU A 121 1.95 -35.26 0.66
C GLU A 121 2.37 -36.17 -0.48
N SER A 122 3.29 -35.73 -1.32
CA SER A 122 3.70 -36.51 -2.48
C SER A 122 4.83 -37.51 -2.21
N ALA A 123 5.63 -37.29 -1.16
CA ALA A 123 6.77 -38.12 -0.84
C ALA A 123 6.97 -38.24 0.67
N PRO A 124 6.07 -38.93 1.37
CA PRO A 124 6.06 -38.91 2.83
C PRO A 124 7.29 -39.54 3.50
N ASP A 125 8.04 -40.30 2.78
CA ASP A 125 9.16 -41.04 3.39
C ASP A 125 10.46 -40.26 3.42
N ALA A 126 10.61 -39.25 2.62
CA ALA A 126 11.96 -38.75 2.31
C ALA A 126 12.20 -37.29 2.64
N ASP A 127 11.23 -36.58 3.07
CA ASP A 127 11.29 -35.13 2.97
C ASP A 127 11.46 -34.41 4.27
N VAL A 128 11.70 -35.11 5.33
CA VAL A 128 11.89 -34.51 6.65
C VAL A 128 13.04 -33.50 6.63
N ALA A 129 14.11 -33.85 5.93
CA ALA A 129 15.27 -32.98 5.83
C ALA A 129 14.99 -31.72 4.99
N GLY A 130 14.13 -31.84 4.01
CA GLY A 130 13.79 -30.69 3.16
C GLY A 130 13.00 -29.62 3.88
N THR A 131 12.23 -30.00 4.87
CA THR A 131 11.42 -29.07 5.63
C THR A 131 12.26 -28.09 6.41
N GLU A 132 13.40 -28.51 6.89
CA GLU A 132 14.28 -27.68 7.69
C GLU A 132 14.81 -26.48 6.91
N ASP A 133 15.12 -26.70 5.65
CA ASP A 133 15.73 -25.66 4.83
C ASP A 133 14.80 -24.49 4.59
N THR A 134 13.53 -24.77 4.39
CA THR A 134 12.57 -23.72 4.13
C THR A 134 12.22 -22.92 5.34
N SER A 135 12.29 -23.54 6.51
CA SER A 135 11.98 -22.83 7.75
C SER A 135 13.11 -21.90 8.19
N ALA A 136 14.26 -22.02 7.59
CA ALA A 136 15.42 -21.23 7.98
C ALA A 136 15.34 -19.77 7.58
N ASN A 137 14.29 -19.36 7.02
CA ASN A 137 14.19 -17.96 6.62
C ASN A 137 12.99 -17.22 6.91
#